data_28859741fe82643fb9170c6573996bd7
#
_entry.id   28859741fe82643fb9170c6573996bd7
#
_cell.length_a   1.000
_cell.length_b   1.000
_cell.length_c   1.000
_cell.angle_alpha   90.00
_cell.angle_beta   90.00
_cell.angle_gamma   90.00
#
_symmetry.space_group_name_H-M   'P 1'
#
loop_
_entity.id
_entity.type
_entity.pdbx_description
1 polymer ?
#
loop_
_entity_poly.entity_id
_entity_poly.type
_entity_poly.pdbx_seq_one_letter_code
_entity_poly.pdbx_strand_id
1 'polypeptide(L)'
;DFSDPQHPEKIGSLSVGEVAPGAEVNSVAVKNGLVAIAIEADPKTDNGFAALYRAEDLSLLGSVEVGAQPDMIIFTPDGSKVLTANEGEPSDDYQIDPPGSISIIDISNPQDPQVDTADFTAFDANTLRSMGVRIYGPGADVAMDLEPEYIAVSADGKTAWVTLQENNALAKVSIDTATVTDILPLGEIDRSAEGFGLDVSDDDQEIHIKTWDGVVGLYLPDAIQAYSAGGSTYLVTANEGDARAWGEDNDAYWGAEGEDCMGDASQGFVEEFRVKHLVHASGFDRRCGDDLPPQLRELGAGALLDPAVFGYCGASAGDPGDCREDDVLGRLNITWVMGYKTDEAGSPLMYNDAGELDQAGTRIMYDTLYSYGGRSFSIRDENGNLVFDSGDQIEQFLASEECRLGTNRSIACQDYFNSGHDEINAMDSRSDAKGPEPEGLTIGAIGDKTFLFMALERMGGILVYDITDPQQPQRLDYLNSRNFWGGGGDGADIEDLIDDGLLAESDVGAVVGDLGPEGLVFIPASDSPSGMPLLVVGNEVSGTTSVYEVETLFDEE
;
A
#
# COMPACT_ATOMS: atom_id res chain seq x y z
N ASP A 1 -5.16 17.04 23.70
CA ASP A 1 -6.45 17.61 24.05
C ASP A 1 -7.02 18.37 22.84
N PHE A 2 -8.21 17.97 22.38
CA PHE A 2 -8.96 18.56 21.29
C PHE A 2 -10.23 19.29 21.78
N SER A 3 -10.30 19.68 23.06
CA SER A 3 -11.45 20.45 23.57
C SER A 3 -11.63 21.79 22.83
N ASP A 4 -10.56 22.32 22.26
CA ASP A 4 -10.55 23.38 21.25
C ASP A 4 -9.84 22.84 19.99
N PRO A 5 -10.58 22.35 18.97
CA PRO A 5 -9.97 21.77 17.78
C PRO A 5 -9.10 22.74 16.95
N GLN A 6 -9.28 24.06 17.14
CA GLN A 6 -8.46 25.07 16.47
C GLN A 6 -7.10 25.27 17.16
N HIS A 7 -6.96 24.76 18.40
CA HIS A 7 -5.73 24.86 19.18
C HIS A 7 -5.45 23.52 19.91
N PRO A 8 -5.17 22.42 19.19
CA PRO A 8 -4.88 21.14 19.81
C PRO A 8 -3.63 21.21 20.68
N GLU A 9 -3.67 20.59 21.86
CA GLU A 9 -2.54 20.59 22.80
C GLU A 9 -2.09 19.15 23.12
N LYS A 10 -0.79 18.86 22.98
CA LYS A 10 -0.20 17.61 23.44
C LYS A 10 -0.14 17.61 24.98
N ILE A 11 -0.97 16.80 25.62
CA ILE A 11 -1.07 16.72 27.09
C ILE A 11 -0.22 15.61 27.71
N GLY A 12 0.29 14.67 26.92
CA GLY A 12 1.10 13.57 27.42
C GLY A 12 1.66 12.71 26.31
N SER A 13 2.47 11.74 26.68
CA SER A 13 3.01 10.68 25.85
C SER A 13 2.95 9.37 26.63
N LEU A 14 2.73 8.27 25.94
CA LEU A 14 2.73 6.91 26.45
C LEU A 14 3.94 6.18 25.89
N SER A 15 4.62 5.39 26.71
CA SER A 15 5.66 4.46 26.28
C SER A 15 5.17 3.03 26.48
N VAL A 16 5.33 2.20 25.47
CA VAL A 16 4.96 0.77 25.51
C VAL A 16 6.07 -0.13 26.07
N GLY A 17 7.21 0.44 26.45
CA GLY A 17 8.37 -0.32 26.95
C GLY A 17 8.13 -1.11 28.25
N GLU A 18 7.01 -0.90 28.97
CA GLU A 18 6.58 -1.75 30.07
C GLU A 18 5.90 -3.06 29.61
N VAL A 19 5.37 -3.07 28.38
CA VAL A 19 4.80 -4.27 27.74
C VAL A 19 5.89 -5.04 27.02
N ALA A 20 6.63 -4.38 26.12
CA ALA A 20 7.72 -4.98 25.37
C ALA A 20 8.88 -3.99 25.25
N PRO A 21 10.04 -4.23 25.90
CA PRO A 21 11.20 -3.36 25.80
C PRO A 21 11.80 -3.37 24.39
N GLY A 22 12.05 -2.19 23.83
CA GLY A 22 12.60 -2.03 22.47
C GLY A 22 11.55 -2.06 21.37
N ALA A 23 10.30 -2.33 21.70
CA ALA A 23 9.17 -2.47 20.78
C ALA A 23 8.73 -1.14 20.16
N GLU A 24 8.10 -1.24 19.00
CA GLU A 24 7.51 -0.14 18.25
C GLU A 24 5.98 -0.17 18.31
N VAL A 25 5.35 0.95 17.95
CA VAL A 25 3.88 1.09 17.93
C VAL A 25 3.46 1.35 16.50
N ASN A 26 2.71 0.41 15.92
CA ASN A 26 2.24 0.51 14.54
C ASN A 26 0.84 1.13 14.46
N SER A 27 -0.06 0.79 15.38
CA SER A 27 -1.44 1.26 15.31
C SER A 27 -2.07 1.54 16.65
N VAL A 28 -3.05 2.46 16.66
CA VAL A 28 -3.83 2.84 17.84
C VAL A 28 -5.31 3.00 17.53
N ALA A 29 -6.15 2.46 18.38
CA ALA A 29 -7.60 2.65 18.32
C ALA A 29 -8.16 3.09 19.67
N VAL A 30 -9.25 3.88 19.63
CA VAL A 30 -9.91 4.41 20.85
C VAL A 30 -11.39 4.12 20.80
N LYS A 31 -11.92 3.51 21.87
CA LYS A 31 -13.36 3.28 22.01
C LYS A 31 -13.77 3.14 23.46
N ASN A 32 -14.93 3.73 23.83
CA ASN A 32 -15.56 3.57 25.15
C ASN A 32 -14.61 3.85 26.33
N GLY A 33 -13.67 4.81 26.19
CA GLY A 33 -12.70 5.16 27.22
C GLY A 33 -11.51 4.20 27.35
N LEU A 34 -11.35 3.29 26.39
CA LEU A 34 -10.17 2.44 26.22
C LEU A 34 -9.33 2.92 25.03
N VAL A 35 -8.02 2.78 25.18
CA VAL A 35 -7.04 2.88 24.08
C VAL A 35 -6.48 1.49 23.88
N ALA A 36 -6.54 0.98 22.66
CA ALA A 36 -5.89 -0.25 22.23
C ALA A 36 -4.71 0.10 21.34
N ILE A 37 -3.58 -0.57 21.54
CA ILE A 37 -2.33 -0.31 20.83
C ILE A 37 -1.79 -1.62 20.27
N ALA A 38 -1.47 -1.66 18.98
CA ALA A 38 -0.67 -2.71 18.34
C ALA A 38 0.81 -2.41 18.60
N ILE A 39 1.54 -3.39 19.09
CA ILE A 39 2.93 -3.26 19.52
C ILE A 39 3.73 -4.37 18.82
N GLU A 40 4.61 -3.96 17.94
CA GLU A 40 5.57 -4.84 17.29
C GLU A 40 6.72 -5.16 18.25
N ALA A 41 7.18 -6.40 18.20
CA ALA A 41 8.33 -6.83 18.99
C ALA A 41 9.67 -6.42 18.33
N ASP A 42 10.74 -6.41 19.10
CA ASP A 42 12.12 -6.33 18.59
C ASP A 42 12.83 -7.66 18.88
N PRO A 43 13.13 -8.49 17.86
CA PRO A 43 12.95 -8.27 16.41
C PRO A 43 11.48 -8.41 15.97
N LYS A 44 11.09 -7.77 14.85
CA LYS A 44 9.72 -7.76 14.30
C LYS A 44 9.15 -9.14 13.98
N THR A 45 10.02 -10.12 13.74
CA THR A 45 9.66 -11.51 13.47
C THR A 45 9.22 -12.30 14.70
N ASP A 46 9.40 -11.76 15.92
CA ASP A 46 8.84 -12.35 17.14
C ASP A 46 7.37 -11.89 17.30
N ASN A 47 6.60 -12.67 18.08
CA ASN A 47 5.22 -12.31 18.37
C ASN A 47 5.12 -10.94 19.07
N GLY A 48 4.24 -10.09 18.55
CA GLY A 48 3.93 -8.78 19.12
C GLY A 48 2.83 -8.84 20.19
N PHE A 49 2.31 -7.66 20.54
CA PHE A 49 1.33 -7.52 21.62
C PHE A 49 0.20 -6.57 21.24
N ALA A 50 -1.00 -6.86 21.75
CA ALA A 50 -2.07 -5.89 21.86
C ALA A 50 -2.18 -5.42 23.32
N ALA A 51 -2.06 -4.11 23.56
CA ALA A 51 -2.13 -3.53 24.90
C ALA A 51 -3.33 -2.62 25.06
N LEU A 52 -3.98 -2.68 26.21
CA LEU A 52 -5.17 -1.90 26.55
C LEU A 52 -4.86 -0.90 27.66
N TYR A 53 -5.15 0.36 27.42
CA TYR A 53 -4.96 1.44 28.38
C TYR A 53 -6.27 2.16 28.67
N ARG A 54 -6.37 2.79 29.82
CA ARG A 54 -7.48 3.68 30.12
C ARG A 54 -7.22 5.04 29.46
N ALA A 55 -8.16 5.53 28.68
CA ALA A 55 -8.01 6.82 27.97
C ALA A 55 -7.91 8.03 28.91
N GLU A 56 -8.49 7.96 30.14
CA GLU A 56 -8.51 9.07 31.09
C GLU A 56 -7.12 9.42 31.65
N ASP A 57 -6.28 8.41 31.93
CA ASP A 57 -5.00 8.58 32.65
C ASP A 57 -3.84 7.82 31.98
N LEU A 58 -4.09 7.19 30.85
CA LEU A 58 -3.14 6.36 30.09
C LEU A 58 -2.52 5.22 30.92
N SER A 59 -3.21 4.76 31.97
CA SER A 59 -2.75 3.63 32.76
C SER A 59 -2.97 2.30 32.04
N LEU A 60 -1.94 1.44 31.98
CA LEU A 60 -2.04 0.08 31.44
C LEU A 60 -3.09 -0.71 32.23
N LEU A 61 -4.02 -1.34 31.51
CA LEU A 61 -5.00 -2.24 32.06
C LEU A 61 -4.57 -3.69 31.91
N GLY A 62 -4.13 -4.10 30.75
CA GLY A 62 -3.65 -5.43 30.42
C GLY A 62 -3.08 -5.48 29.01
N SER A 63 -2.38 -6.55 28.72
CA SER A 63 -1.86 -6.86 27.38
C SER A 63 -1.96 -8.34 27.10
N VAL A 64 -1.94 -8.71 25.84
CA VAL A 64 -1.92 -10.10 25.38
C VAL A 64 -0.99 -10.21 24.19
N GLU A 65 -0.26 -11.33 24.11
CA GLU A 65 0.57 -11.66 22.96
C GLU A 65 -0.32 -11.99 21.76
N VAL A 66 0.04 -11.48 20.58
CA VAL A 66 -0.63 -11.68 19.28
C VAL A 66 0.34 -12.31 18.28
N GLY A 67 0.08 -12.27 16.97
CA GLY A 67 1.05 -12.72 15.96
C GLY A 67 2.23 -11.76 15.82
N ALA A 68 3.17 -12.10 14.93
CA ALA A 68 4.31 -11.26 14.59
C ALA A 68 3.84 -10.01 13.83
N GLN A 69 4.49 -8.90 14.11
CA GLN A 69 4.26 -7.61 13.44
C GLN A 69 2.75 -7.26 13.37
N PRO A 70 2.10 -6.98 14.51
CA PRO A 70 0.71 -6.51 14.49
C PRO A 70 0.70 -5.09 13.93
N ASP A 71 0.31 -4.97 12.66
CA ASP A 71 0.30 -3.71 11.95
C ASP A 71 -0.90 -2.85 12.33
N MET A 72 -2.11 -3.35 12.19
CA MET A 72 -3.35 -2.60 12.45
C MET A 72 -4.14 -3.14 13.64
N ILE A 73 -4.77 -2.24 14.43
CA ILE A 73 -5.65 -2.59 15.54
C ILE A 73 -7.00 -1.86 15.46
N ILE A 74 -8.10 -2.58 15.67
CA ILE A 74 -9.45 -2.03 15.59
C ILE A 74 -10.41 -2.63 16.62
N PHE A 75 -11.34 -1.82 17.15
CA PHE A 75 -12.45 -2.31 17.96
C PHE A 75 -13.63 -2.80 17.10
N THR A 76 -14.33 -3.83 17.56
CA THR A 76 -15.67 -4.12 17.05
C THR A 76 -16.64 -2.96 17.32
N PRO A 77 -17.70 -2.80 16.51
CA PRO A 77 -18.66 -1.69 16.68
C PRO A 77 -19.27 -1.60 18.08
N ASP A 78 -19.51 -2.72 18.77
CA ASP A 78 -20.02 -2.76 20.14
C ASP A 78 -18.95 -2.55 21.22
N GLY A 79 -17.65 -2.59 20.84
CA GLY A 79 -16.50 -2.44 21.73
C GLY A 79 -16.25 -3.62 22.64
N SER A 80 -16.79 -4.81 22.32
CA SER A 80 -16.60 -6.02 23.12
C SER A 80 -15.31 -6.78 22.79
N LYS A 81 -14.77 -6.54 21.58
CA LYS A 81 -13.55 -7.16 21.07
C LYS A 81 -12.63 -6.14 20.42
N VAL A 82 -11.36 -6.50 20.34
CA VAL A 82 -10.33 -5.83 19.53
C VAL A 82 -9.77 -6.86 18.55
N LEU A 83 -9.45 -6.44 17.33
CA LEU A 83 -8.78 -7.26 16.33
C LEU A 83 -7.43 -6.65 15.99
N THR A 84 -6.42 -7.50 15.74
CA THR A 84 -5.16 -7.09 15.10
C THR A 84 -4.95 -7.87 13.81
N ALA A 85 -4.50 -7.20 12.77
CA ALA A 85 -3.84 -7.82 11.64
C ALA A 85 -2.37 -8.01 12.03
N ASN A 86 -1.88 -9.23 11.94
CA ASN A 86 -0.50 -9.56 12.26
C ASN A 86 0.14 -9.97 10.94
N GLU A 87 0.89 -9.08 10.40
CA GLU A 87 1.42 -9.17 9.04
C GLU A 87 2.36 -10.34 8.89
N GLY A 88 3.32 -10.45 9.81
CA GLY A 88 4.26 -11.56 9.82
C GLY A 88 5.26 -11.49 8.69
N GLU A 89 5.71 -10.30 8.34
CA GLU A 89 6.75 -10.09 7.35
C GLU A 89 8.06 -10.85 7.69
N PRO A 90 8.82 -11.27 6.68
CA PRO A 90 10.10 -11.90 6.89
C PRO A 90 11.15 -10.94 7.47
N SER A 91 12.23 -11.52 8.01
CA SER A 91 13.43 -10.77 8.34
C SER A 91 14.10 -10.23 7.08
N ASP A 92 14.87 -9.13 7.21
CA ASP A 92 15.55 -8.45 6.09
C ASP A 92 16.43 -9.39 5.23
N ASP A 93 16.93 -10.47 5.83
CA ASP A 93 17.71 -11.50 5.14
C ASP A 93 16.87 -12.72 4.71
N TYR A 94 15.55 -12.67 4.88
CA TYR A 94 14.59 -13.75 4.58
C TYR A 94 14.90 -15.09 5.26
N GLN A 95 15.61 -15.09 6.40
CA GLN A 95 15.95 -16.33 7.12
C GLN A 95 14.87 -16.76 8.12
N ILE A 96 14.06 -15.82 8.57
CA ILE A 96 12.92 -16.02 9.46
C ILE A 96 11.70 -15.44 8.76
N ASP A 97 10.67 -16.24 8.61
CA ASP A 97 9.43 -15.89 7.89
C ASP A 97 8.25 -16.37 8.75
N PRO A 98 7.73 -15.54 9.65
CA PRO A 98 6.63 -15.92 10.53
C PRO A 98 5.30 -15.97 9.77
N PRO A 99 4.31 -16.73 10.23
CA PRO A 99 3.02 -16.78 9.56
C PRO A 99 2.18 -15.54 9.85
N GLY A 100 1.56 -14.98 8.82
CA GLY A 100 0.49 -13.99 8.96
C GLY A 100 -0.74 -14.55 9.66
N SER A 101 -1.46 -13.71 10.40
CA SER A 101 -2.66 -14.12 11.14
C SER A 101 -3.53 -12.92 11.54
N ILE A 102 -4.75 -13.19 11.99
CA ILE A 102 -5.63 -12.19 12.59
C ILE A 102 -5.95 -12.60 14.02
N SER A 103 -5.64 -11.74 15.00
CA SER A 103 -6.01 -11.97 16.39
C SER A 103 -7.37 -11.37 16.70
N ILE A 104 -8.24 -12.11 17.39
CA ILE A 104 -9.54 -11.66 17.87
C ILE A 104 -9.52 -11.70 19.40
N ILE A 105 -9.51 -10.53 20.02
CA ILE A 105 -9.22 -10.34 21.44
C ILE A 105 -10.51 -9.98 22.18
N ASP A 106 -10.99 -10.86 23.05
CA ASP A 106 -12.11 -10.59 23.97
C ASP A 106 -11.61 -9.67 25.10
N ILE A 107 -12.18 -8.49 25.19
CA ILE A 107 -11.85 -7.47 26.18
C ILE A 107 -12.98 -7.25 27.22
N SER A 108 -13.85 -8.22 27.41
CA SER A 108 -14.88 -8.19 28.45
C SER A 108 -14.29 -7.98 29.85
N ASN A 109 -13.03 -8.40 30.04
CA ASN A 109 -12.16 -8.05 31.16
C ASN A 109 -10.86 -7.44 30.66
N PRO A 110 -10.74 -6.11 30.54
CA PRO A 110 -9.54 -5.46 30.00
C PRO A 110 -8.24 -5.71 30.79
N GLN A 111 -8.34 -6.20 32.05
CA GLN A 111 -7.18 -6.57 32.86
C GLN A 111 -6.66 -8.00 32.55
N ASP A 112 -7.40 -8.79 31.84
CA ASP A 112 -7.07 -10.18 31.48
C ASP A 112 -7.69 -10.50 30.11
N PRO A 113 -7.23 -9.80 29.02
CA PRO A 113 -7.77 -10.01 27.67
C PRO A 113 -7.46 -11.43 27.19
N GLN A 114 -8.37 -12.03 26.42
CA GLN A 114 -8.22 -13.39 25.88
C GLN A 114 -8.18 -13.32 24.36
N VAL A 115 -7.24 -14.03 23.73
CA VAL A 115 -7.04 -14.03 22.29
C VAL A 115 -7.39 -15.38 21.67
N ASP A 116 -8.13 -15.33 20.56
CA ASP A 116 -8.28 -16.41 19.60
C ASP A 116 -7.64 -15.97 18.28
N THR A 117 -6.97 -16.89 17.56
CA THR A 117 -6.27 -16.59 16.31
C THR A 117 -6.97 -17.22 15.12
N ALA A 118 -7.27 -16.42 14.10
CA ALA A 118 -7.66 -16.89 12.78
C ALA A 118 -6.42 -16.97 11.89
N ASP A 119 -6.10 -18.15 11.39
CA ASP A 119 -4.93 -18.46 10.58
C ASP A 119 -5.29 -18.91 9.16
N PHE A 120 -4.27 -19.09 8.32
CA PHE A 120 -4.41 -19.47 6.92
C PHE A 120 -4.06 -20.93 6.63
N THR A 121 -3.81 -21.76 7.63
CA THR A 121 -3.36 -23.15 7.48
C THR A 121 -4.37 -24.09 6.78
N ALA A 122 -5.62 -23.66 6.68
CA ALA A 122 -6.68 -24.44 6.00
C ALA A 122 -6.67 -24.28 4.47
N PHE A 123 -5.89 -23.36 3.91
CA PHE A 123 -5.91 -23.03 2.49
C PHE A 123 -4.79 -23.74 1.72
N ASP A 124 -5.05 -24.02 0.43
CA ASP A 124 -4.11 -24.69 -0.47
C ASP A 124 -3.58 -23.69 -1.51
N ALA A 125 -2.26 -23.57 -1.62
CA ALA A 125 -1.59 -22.61 -2.49
C ALA A 125 -1.99 -22.74 -3.98
N ASN A 126 -2.14 -23.97 -4.50
CA ASN A 126 -2.50 -24.16 -5.91
C ASN A 126 -3.94 -23.73 -6.17
N THR A 127 -4.82 -23.96 -5.20
CA THR A 127 -6.21 -23.49 -5.26
C THR A 127 -6.25 -21.97 -5.28
N LEU A 128 -5.54 -21.30 -4.38
CA LEU A 128 -5.47 -19.84 -4.31
C LEU A 128 -4.88 -19.24 -5.59
N ARG A 129 -3.75 -19.77 -6.07
CA ARG A 129 -3.15 -19.33 -7.36
C ARG A 129 -4.12 -19.49 -8.53
N SER A 130 -4.89 -20.59 -8.57
CA SER A 130 -5.88 -20.80 -9.63
C SER A 130 -7.06 -19.84 -9.60
N MET A 131 -7.29 -19.17 -8.44
CA MET A 131 -8.29 -18.12 -8.25
C MET A 131 -7.75 -16.72 -8.57
N GLY A 132 -6.43 -16.57 -8.73
CA GLY A 132 -5.77 -15.30 -8.99
C GLY A 132 -5.17 -14.63 -7.74
N VAL A 133 -5.10 -15.34 -6.62
CA VAL A 133 -4.36 -14.88 -5.43
C VAL A 133 -2.87 -15.11 -5.66
N ARG A 134 -2.05 -14.11 -5.37
CA ARG A 134 -0.59 -14.20 -5.49
C ARG A 134 -0.05 -14.97 -4.28
N ILE A 135 0.59 -16.10 -4.52
CA ILE A 135 1.33 -16.91 -3.54
C ILE A 135 2.69 -17.19 -4.17
N TYR A 136 3.72 -16.44 -3.79
CA TYR A 136 4.95 -16.37 -4.57
C TYR A 136 6.24 -16.23 -3.76
N GLY A 137 6.16 -16.03 -2.47
CA GLY A 137 7.33 -15.90 -1.59
C GLY A 137 8.26 -17.12 -1.66
N PRO A 138 9.57 -16.95 -1.47
CA PRO A 138 10.54 -18.03 -1.58
C PRO A 138 10.33 -19.13 -0.54
N GLY A 139 9.88 -20.31 -0.99
CA GLY A 139 9.73 -21.48 -0.10
C GLY A 139 8.60 -21.38 0.94
N ALA A 140 7.83 -20.31 0.91
CA ALA A 140 6.74 -20.07 1.83
C ALA A 140 5.60 -21.08 1.64
N ASP A 141 4.96 -21.45 2.73
CA ASP A 141 3.62 -22.02 2.68
C ASP A 141 2.57 -20.91 2.65
N VAL A 142 1.28 -21.26 2.55
CA VAL A 142 0.21 -20.26 2.44
C VAL A 142 0.16 -19.31 3.63
N ALA A 143 0.44 -19.81 4.84
CA ALA A 143 0.32 -19.00 6.04
C ALA A 143 1.47 -18.00 6.19
N MET A 144 2.65 -18.34 5.65
CA MET A 144 3.82 -17.46 5.62
C MET A 144 3.74 -16.43 4.47
N ASP A 145 3.04 -16.77 3.39
CA ASP A 145 2.94 -15.91 2.20
C ASP A 145 1.74 -14.96 2.21
N LEU A 146 0.77 -15.16 3.12
CA LEU A 146 -0.38 -14.27 3.29
C LEU A 146 -0.12 -13.30 4.45
N GLU A 147 0.10 -12.03 4.12
CA GLU A 147 0.46 -10.95 5.04
C GLU A 147 -0.75 -10.02 5.25
N PRO A 148 -1.45 -10.14 6.41
CA PRO A 148 -2.61 -9.28 6.73
C PRO A 148 -2.19 -7.90 7.21
N GLU A 149 -2.76 -6.83 6.65
CA GLU A 149 -2.46 -5.45 7.00
C GLU A 149 -3.66 -4.74 7.64
N TYR A 150 -4.63 -4.32 6.87
CA TYR A 150 -5.70 -3.45 7.35
C TYR A 150 -7.04 -4.17 7.52
N ILE A 151 -7.84 -3.77 8.52
CA ILE A 151 -9.07 -4.47 8.91
C ILE A 151 -10.30 -3.56 8.78
N ALA A 152 -11.31 -4.02 8.04
CA ALA A 152 -12.67 -3.50 8.08
C ALA A 152 -13.61 -4.43 8.84
N VAL A 153 -14.44 -3.90 9.73
CA VAL A 153 -15.42 -4.68 10.50
C VAL A 153 -16.83 -4.36 10.07
N SER A 154 -17.66 -5.39 9.88
CA SER A 154 -19.09 -5.23 9.58
C SER A 154 -19.83 -4.48 10.69
N ALA A 155 -20.89 -3.76 10.33
CA ALA A 155 -21.69 -2.98 11.29
C ALA A 155 -22.29 -3.83 12.42
N ASP A 156 -22.52 -5.12 12.20
CA ASP A 156 -23.03 -6.05 13.23
C ASP A 156 -21.92 -6.73 14.05
N GLY A 157 -20.64 -6.42 13.77
CA GLY A 157 -19.48 -6.92 14.49
C GLY A 157 -19.17 -8.41 14.29
N LYS A 158 -19.69 -9.07 13.24
CA LYS A 158 -19.55 -10.51 13.05
C LYS A 158 -18.58 -10.93 11.97
N THR A 159 -18.34 -10.07 11.00
CA THR A 159 -17.45 -10.30 9.88
C THR A 159 -16.39 -9.23 9.84
N ALA A 160 -15.15 -9.63 9.60
CA ALA A 160 -14.09 -8.72 9.20
C ALA A 160 -13.61 -9.06 7.78
N TRP A 161 -13.12 -8.05 7.09
CA TRP A 161 -12.36 -8.15 5.84
C TRP A 161 -11.00 -7.54 6.09
N VAL A 162 -9.97 -8.25 5.68
CA VAL A 162 -8.57 -7.88 5.95
C VAL A 162 -7.84 -7.85 4.62
N THR A 163 -7.12 -6.78 4.35
CA THR A 163 -6.25 -6.68 3.18
C THR A 163 -5.10 -7.67 3.30
N LEU A 164 -4.75 -8.25 2.16
CA LEU A 164 -3.57 -9.07 1.92
C LEU A 164 -2.91 -8.41 0.71
N GLN A 165 -2.13 -7.35 0.97
CA GLN A 165 -1.74 -6.38 -0.06
C GLN A 165 -0.95 -7.06 -1.16
N GLU A 166 0.23 -7.61 -0.90
CA GLU A 166 1.09 -8.23 -1.89
C GLU A 166 0.47 -9.46 -2.55
N ASN A 167 -0.51 -10.08 -1.87
CA ASN A 167 -1.24 -11.22 -2.43
C ASN A 167 -2.40 -10.80 -3.34
N ASN A 168 -2.69 -9.49 -3.45
CA ASN A 168 -3.78 -8.92 -4.25
C ASN A 168 -5.14 -9.55 -3.92
N ALA A 169 -5.46 -9.66 -2.63
CA ALA A 169 -6.63 -10.37 -2.11
C ALA A 169 -7.18 -9.74 -0.83
N LEU A 170 -8.37 -10.18 -0.39
CA LEU A 170 -8.93 -9.91 0.93
C LEU A 170 -9.18 -11.23 1.68
N ALA A 171 -8.84 -11.29 2.95
CA ALA A 171 -9.31 -12.34 3.84
C ALA A 171 -10.67 -11.98 4.44
N LYS A 172 -11.64 -12.89 4.37
CA LYS A 172 -12.93 -12.76 5.04
C LYS A 172 -12.93 -13.60 6.32
N VAL A 173 -13.19 -12.96 7.45
CA VAL A 173 -13.03 -13.54 8.78
C VAL A 173 -14.36 -13.56 9.53
N SER A 174 -14.70 -14.72 10.11
CA SER A 174 -15.78 -14.83 11.09
C SER A 174 -15.24 -14.48 12.48
N ILE A 175 -15.66 -13.33 13.03
CA ILE A 175 -15.22 -12.85 14.34
C ILE A 175 -15.69 -13.76 15.49
N ASP A 176 -16.90 -14.32 15.36
CA ASP A 176 -17.48 -15.19 16.39
C ASP A 176 -16.73 -16.53 16.55
N THR A 177 -16.15 -17.04 15.47
CA THR A 177 -15.46 -18.35 15.45
C THR A 177 -13.96 -18.23 15.30
N ALA A 178 -13.41 -17.03 15.20
CA ALA A 178 -12.01 -16.75 14.91
C ALA A 178 -11.48 -17.61 13.75
N THR A 179 -12.10 -17.47 12.58
CA THR A 179 -11.79 -18.34 11.44
C THR A 179 -11.79 -17.52 10.15
N VAL A 180 -10.73 -17.64 9.35
CA VAL A 180 -10.73 -17.16 7.96
C VAL A 180 -11.64 -18.07 7.16
N THR A 181 -12.74 -17.54 6.64
CA THR A 181 -13.76 -18.31 5.90
C THR A 181 -13.50 -18.38 4.41
N ASP A 182 -12.94 -17.30 3.85
CA ASP A 182 -12.68 -17.15 2.42
C ASP A 182 -11.45 -16.27 2.19
N ILE A 183 -10.74 -16.51 1.09
CA ILE A 183 -9.77 -15.58 0.50
C ILE A 183 -10.37 -15.12 -0.83
N LEU A 184 -10.54 -13.81 -0.97
CA LEU A 184 -11.24 -13.16 -2.07
C LEU A 184 -10.21 -12.48 -3.00
N PRO A 185 -9.91 -13.03 -4.20
CA PRO A 185 -8.99 -12.39 -5.13
C PRO A 185 -9.59 -11.08 -5.66
N LEU A 186 -8.77 -10.06 -5.83
CA LEU A 186 -9.22 -8.74 -6.27
C LEU A 186 -9.30 -8.61 -7.79
N GLY A 187 -8.64 -9.51 -8.53
CA GLY A 187 -8.57 -9.45 -9.99
C GLY A 187 -7.46 -8.53 -10.48
N GLU A 188 -7.56 -8.10 -11.72
CA GLU A 188 -6.51 -7.37 -12.44
C GLU A 188 -7.12 -6.14 -13.14
N ILE A 189 -6.28 -5.13 -13.40
CA ILE A 189 -6.63 -3.89 -14.09
C ILE A 189 -6.04 -3.94 -15.50
N ASP A 190 -6.87 -3.97 -16.51
CA ASP A 190 -6.43 -3.86 -17.91
C ASP A 190 -6.02 -2.42 -18.24
N ARG A 191 -4.71 -2.14 -18.26
CA ARG A 191 -4.16 -0.82 -18.57
C ARG A 191 -4.31 -0.41 -20.04
N SER A 192 -4.80 -1.29 -20.91
CA SER A 192 -5.17 -0.95 -22.30
C SER A 192 -6.57 -0.33 -22.40
N ALA A 193 -7.39 -0.46 -21.36
CA ALA A 193 -8.77 0.04 -21.35
C ALA A 193 -8.82 1.57 -21.12
N GLU A 194 -9.78 2.25 -21.77
CA GLU A 194 -10.06 3.67 -21.55
C GLU A 194 -10.45 3.93 -20.08
N GLY A 195 -9.82 4.94 -19.44
CA GLY A 195 -10.03 5.27 -18.03
C GLY A 195 -9.13 4.50 -17.05
N PHE A 196 -8.18 3.70 -17.57
CA PHE A 196 -7.20 2.95 -16.79
C PHE A 196 -5.75 3.19 -17.25
N GLY A 197 -5.52 4.34 -17.88
CA GLY A 197 -4.18 4.78 -18.25
C GLY A 197 -3.30 5.03 -17.04
N LEU A 198 -2.00 5.14 -17.29
CA LEU A 198 -1.04 5.61 -16.29
C LEU A 198 0.15 6.29 -16.96
N ASP A 199 0.80 7.16 -16.25
CA ASP A 199 2.14 7.61 -16.55
C ASP A 199 3.14 6.53 -16.12
N VAL A 200 4.16 6.26 -16.91
CA VAL A 200 5.10 5.15 -16.70
C VAL A 200 6.56 5.57 -16.60
N SER A 201 6.81 6.88 -16.68
CA SER A 201 8.18 7.42 -16.68
C SER A 201 8.33 8.53 -15.66
N ASP A 202 9.43 8.52 -14.94
CA ASP A 202 9.90 9.55 -14.03
C ASP A 202 11.07 10.37 -14.62
N ASP A 203 11.53 9.99 -15.82
CA ASP A 203 12.77 10.52 -16.40
C ASP A 203 12.51 11.51 -17.56
N ASP A 204 11.26 11.57 -18.09
CA ASP A 204 10.92 12.49 -19.18
C ASP A 204 10.43 13.86 -18.69
N GLN A 205 10.10 14.01 -17.41
CA GLN A 205 9.59 15.24 -16.77
C GLN A 205 8.35 15.82 -17.47
N GLU A 206 7.56 14.96 -18.07
CA GLU A 206 6.31 15.29 -18.76
C GLU A 206 5.18 14.42 -18.20
N ILE A 207 3.96 14.89 -18.21
CA ILE A 207 2.79 14.13 -17.77
C ILE A 207 2.21 13.39 -18.97
N HIS A 208 2.38 12.08 -19.02
CA HIS A 208 1.97 11.23 -20.14
C HIS A 208 1.01 10.10 -19.75
N ILE A 209 -0.12 10.44 -19.13
CA ILE A 209 -1.15 9.44 -18.77
C ILE A 209 -1.78 8.88 -20.05
N LYS A 210 -1.51 7.63 -20.38
CA LYS A 210 -2.05 6.93 -21.54
C LYS A 210 -2.29 5.45 -21.27
N THR A 211 -3.03 4.78 -22.16
CA THR A 211 -3.24 3.34 -22.09
C THR A 211 -2.09 2.55 -22.71
N TRP A 212 -1.86 1.34 -22.20
CA TRP A 212 -0.71 0.51 -22.55
C TRP A 212 -1.12 -0.95 -22.83
N ASP A 213 -1.01 -1.39 -24.08
CA ASP A 213 -1.26 -2.79 -24.44
C ASP A 213 -0.23 -3.72 -23.76
N GLY A 214 -0.71 -4.82 -23.17
CA GLY A 214 0.14 -5.80 -22.50
C GLY A 214 0.61 -5.40 -21.09
N VAL A 215 0.18 -4.24 -20.58
CA VAL A 215 0.39 -3.85 -19.18
C VAL A 215 -0.88 -4.12 -18.39
N VAL A 216 -0.73 -4.71 -17.21
CA VAL A 216 -1.80 -5.04 -16.28
C VAL A 216 -1.43 -4.48 -14.90
N GLY A 217 -2.38 -3.84 -14.23
CA GLY A 217 -2.22 -3.38 -12.85
C GLY A 217 -2.73 -4.43 -11.87
N LEU A 218 -2.05 -4.57 -10.75
CA LEU A 218 -2.54 -5.25 -9.56
C LEU A 218 -3.13 -4.20 -8.63
N TYR A 219 -4.24 -4.52 -7.93
CA TYR A 219 -4.86 -3.55 -7.01
C TYR A 219 -3.97 -3.28 -5.81
N LEU A 220 -3.53 -4.31 -5.12
CA LEU A 220 -2.65 -4.28 -3.95
C LEU A 220 -3.08 -3.21 -2.93
N PRO A 221 -4.28 -3.35 -2.34
CA PRO A 221 -4.77 -2.33 -1.41
C PRO A 221 -4.09 -2.44 -0.06
N ASP A 222 -3.66 -1.31 0.50
CA ASP A 222 -3.33 -1.18 1.89
C ASP A 222 -4.63 -1.03 2.72
N ALA A 223 -5.18 0.16 2.83
CA ALA A 223 -6.34 0.41 3.68
C ALA A 223 -7.67 -0.09 3.13
N ILE A 224 -8.53 -0.53 4.04
CA ILE A 224 -9.90 -0.96 3.75
C ILE A 224 -10.88 -0.45 4.80
N GLN A 225 -12.08 -0.01 4.40
CA GLN A 225 -13.17 0.29 5.33
C GLN A 225 -14.52 -0.20 4.82
N ALA A 226 -15.40 -0.62 5.74
CA ALA A 226 -16.74 -1.09 5.41
C ALA A 226 -17.81 -0.03 5.70
N TYR A 227 -18.80 0.11 4.81
CA TYR A 227 -19.96 0.96 5.02
C TYR A 227 -21.23 0.33 4.49
N SER A 228 -22.38 0.91 4.87
CA SER A 228 -23.69 0.41 4.42
C SER A 228 -24.38 1.42 3.51
N ALA A 229 -24.83 0.97 2.35
CA ALA A 229 -25.64 1.75 1.43
C ALA A 229 -26.81 0.89 0.90
N GLY A 230 -28.03 1.44 0.90
CA GLY A 230 -29.20 0.72 0.41
C GLY A 230 -29.52 -0.60 1.12
N GLY A 231 -28.99 -0.83 2.33
CA GLY A 231 -29.16 -2.06 3.11
C GLY A 231 -28.17 -3.18 2.77
N SER A 232 -27.18 -2.90 1.95
CA SER A 232 -26.04 -3.79 1.64
C SER A 232 -24.75 -3.26 2.25
N THR A 233 -23.81 -4.14 2.54
CA THR A 233 -22.44 -3.77 2.96
C THR A 233 -21.56 -3.63 1.73
N TYR A 234 -20.77 -2.57 1.71
CA TYR A 234 -19.74 -2.30 0.72
C TYR A 234 -18.40 -2.10 1.42
N LEU A 235 -17.34 -2.41 0.70
CA LEU A 235 -15.95 -2.25 1.10
C LEU A 235 -15.33 -1.19 0.22
N VAL A 236 -14.60 -0.25 0.80
CA VAL A 236 -13.78 0.70 0.05
C VAL A 236 -12.33 0.35 0.32
N THR A 237 -11.53 0.25 -0.72
CA THR A 237 -10.09 0.00 -0.64
C THR A 237 -9.32 1.15 -1.28
N ALA A 238 -8.23 1.57 -0.65
CA ALA A 238 -7.21 2.42 -1.25
C ALA A 238 -6.16 1.50 -1.89
N ASN A 239 -5.96 1.64 -3.20
CA ASN A 239 -5.16 0.70 -3.98
C ASN A 239 -3.78 1.31 -4.23
N GLU A 240 -2.97 1.32 -3.21
CA GLU A 240 -1.63 1.89 -3.18
C GLU A 240 -0.67 1.08 -4.05
N GLY A 241 -0.46 -0.16 -3.66
CA GLY A 241 0.46 -1.10 -4.27
C GLY A 241 1.78 -1.20 -3.54
N ASP A 242 2.09 -2.36 -3.03
CA ASP A 242 3.42 -2.64 -2.49
C ASP A 242 4.05 -3.90 -3.07
N ALA A 243 5.34 -4.07 -2.83
CA ALA A 243 6.16 -5.14 -3.38
C ALA A 243 7.10 -5.69 -2.30
N ARG A 244 7.30 -6.99 -2.32
CA ARG A 244 8.33 -7.58 -1.44
C ARG A 244 9.72 -7.18 -1.87
N ALA A 245 10.43 -6.47 -0.99
CA ALA A 245 11.76 -5.93 -1.22
C ALA A 245 12.70 -6.23 -0.04
N TRP A 246 12.72 -7.48 0.43
CA TRP A 246 13.53 -7.92 1.56
C TRP A 246 14.95 -8.27 1.12
N GLY A 247 15.92 -7.57 1.66
CA GLY A 247 17.35 -7.72 1.32
C GLY A 247 17.86 -6.66 0.35
N GLU A 248 17.17 -5.55 0.17
CA GLU A 248 17.66 -4.42 -0.64
C GLU A 248 19.00 -3.92 -0.14
N ASP A 249 19.19 -3.82 1.17
CA ASP A 249 20.44 -3.37 1.81
C ASP A 249 21.41 -4.52 2.13
N ASN A 250 21.15 -5.75 1.64
CA ASN A 250 21.94 -6.92 1.96
C ASN A 250 22.99 -7.23 0.88
N ASP A 251 24.25 -6.86 1.13
CA ASP A 251 25.39 -7.16 0.23
C ASP A 251 25.50 -8.64 -0.11
N ALA A 252 25.08 -9.55 0.76
CA ALA A 252 25.13 -10.99 0.49
C ALA A 252 24.05 -11.40 -0.52
N TYR A 253 22.88 -10.75 -0.49
CA TYR A 253 21.82 -10.99 -1.45
C TYR A 253 22.23 -10.56 -2.87
N TRP A 254 22.73 -9.36 -3.04
CA TRP A 254 23.14 -8.83 -4.36
C TRP A 254 24.44 -9.42 -4.88
N GLY A 255 25.36 -9.77 -4.00
CA GLY A 255 26.76 -10.07 -4.30
C GLY A 255 27.65 -8.84 -4.24
N ALA A 256 28.81 -8.96 -3.62
CA ALA A 256 29.73 -7.84 -3.43
C ALA A 256 30.20 -7.25 -4.77
N GLU A 257 30.35 -5.94 -4.85
CA GLU A 257 30.87 -5.23 -6.02
C GLU A 257 32.23 -5.80 -6.46
N GLY A 258 32.31 -6.21 -7.71
CA GLY A 258 33.55 -6.65 -8.35
C GLY A 258 33.99 -8.09 -8.06
N GLU A 259 33.22 -8.86 -7.32
CA GLU A 259 33.42 -10.29 -7.07
C GLU A 259 32.56 -11.16 -8.02
N ASP A 260 32.37 -12.44 -7.70
CA ASP A 260 31.80 -13.44 -8.64
C ASP A 260 30.35 -13.21 -9.07
N CYS A 261 29.72 -12.14 -8.69
CA CYS A 261 28.41 -11.70 -9.20
C CYS A 261 27.26 -12.67 -8.97
N MET A 262 27.34 -13.54 -8.01
CA MET A 262 26.33 -14.58 -7.91
C MET A 262 25.23 -14.26 -6.92
N GLY A 263 25.44 -13.37 -5.99
CA GLY A 263 24.49 -13.12 -4.91
C GLY A 263 23.98 -14.42 -4.27
N ASP A 264 23.32 -14.34 -3.18
CA ASP A 264 22.73 -15.51 -2.51
C ASP A 264 21.21 -15.37 -2.45
N ALA A 265 20.51 -16.09 -3.32
CA ALA A 265 19.04 -16.09 -3.38
C ALA A 265 18.36 -16.50 -2.06
N SER A 266 19.10 -17.05 -1.10
CA SER A 266 18.58 -17.39 0.23
C SER A 266 18.72 -16.26 1.26
N GLN A 267 19.26 -15.11 0.88
CA GLN A 267 19.55 -13.99 1.77
C GLN A 267 18.64 -12.77 1.52
N GLY A 268 17.54 -12.95 0.78
CA GLY A 268 16.59 -11.90 0.47
C GLY A 268 15.68 -12.27 -0.68
N PHE A 269 14.74 -11.38 -0.96
CA PHE A 269 13.83 -11.49 -2.09
C PHE A 269 13.32 -10.12 -2.51
N VAL A 270 13.70 -9.66 -3.69
CA VAL A 270 13.22 -8.41 -4.28
C VAL A 270 12.46 -8.74 -5.56
N GLU A 271 11.17 -8.41 -5.60
CA GLU A 271 10.31 -8.72 -6.75
C GLU A 271 10.26 -7.60 -7.79
N GLU A 272 10.60 -6.39 -7.42
CA GLU A 272 10.58 -5.25 -8.33
C GLU A 272 11.73 -5.28 -9.33
N PHE A 273 11.42 -4.94 -10.57
CA PHE A 273 12.45 -4.75 -11.59
C PHE A 273 11.97 -3.85 -12.72
N ARG A 274 12.82 -2.93 -13.17
CA ARG A 274 12.45 -2.02 -14.27
C ARG A 274 12.49 -2.73 -15.63
N VAL A 275 11.53 -2.43 -16.48
CA VAL A 275 11.41 -3.04 -17.81
C VAL A 275 12.67 -2.88 -18.64
N LYS A 276 13.35 -1.71 -18.62
CA LYS A 276 14.59 -1.49 -19.40
C LYS A 276 15.73 -2.41 -19.00
N HIS A 277 15.75 -2.86 -17.75
CA HIS A 277 16.76 -3.78 -17.24
C HIS A 277 16.37 -5.24 -17.45
N LEU A 278 15.07 -5.53 -17.43
CA LEU A 278 14.51 -6.84 -17.69
C LEU A 278 14.73 -7.28 -19.15
N VAL A 279 14.40 -6.39 -20.10
CA VAL A 279 14.40 -6.70 -21.53
C VAL A 279 15.53 -5.98 -22.26
N HIS A 280 16.58 -6.71 -22.60
CA HIS A 280 17.71 -6.21 -23.32
C HIS A 280 18.23 -7.24 -24.33
N ALA A 281 18.69 -6.79 -25.50
CA ALA A 281 19.12 -7.68 -26.59
C ALA A 281 20.27 -8.63 -26.20
N SER A 282 21.11 -8.25 -25.25
CA SER A 282 22.24 -9.07 -24.77
C SER A 282 22.02 -9.77 -23.44
N GLY A 283 20.81 -9.85 -22.94
CA GLY A 283 20.48 -10.41 -21.63
C GLY A 283 19.88 -9.34 -20.72
N PHE A 284 19.99 -9.50 -19.41
CA PHE A 284 19.62 -8.40 -18.49
C PHE A 284 20.61 -7.24 -18.64
N ASP A 285 20.11 -6.01 -18.58
CA ASP A 285 20.98 -4.82 -18.62
C ASP A 285 21.68 -4.57 -17.27
N ARG A 286 21.03 -4.99 -16.19
CA ARG A 286 21.62 -5.09 -14.85
C ARG A 286 22.35 -6.42 -14.68
N ARG A 287 23.43 -6.40 -13.93
CA ARG A 287 24.28 -7.56 -13.65
C ARG A 287 24.67 -7.55 -12.18
N CYS A 288 25.62 -8.38 -11.82
CA CYS A 288 26.13 -8.37 -10.48
C CYS A 288 26.68 -6.99 -10.07
N GLY A 289 26.34 -6.56 -8.89
CA GLY A 289 26.61 -5.21 -8.44
C GLY A 289 25.69 -4.14 -9.05
N ASP A 290 24.69 -4.55 -9.82
CA ASP A 290 23.73 -3.69 -10.51
C ASP A 290 22.29 -4.09 -10.18
N ASP A 291 22.01 -4.48 -8.96
CA ASP A 291 20.67 -4.75 -8.42
C ASP A 291 19.83 -5.76 -9.25
N LEU A 292 20.44 -6.80 -9.76
CA LEU A 292 19.77 -7.89 -10.47
C LEU A 292 19.39 -9.01 -9.49
N PRO A 293 18.11 -9.24 -9.19
CA PRO A 293 17.70 -10.26 -8.24
C PRO A 293 18.28 -11.64 -8.56
N PRO A 294 18.92 -12.32 -7.60
CA PRO A 294 19.50 -13.65 -7.83
C PRO A 294 18.47 -14.65 -8.35
N GLN A 295 17.24 -14.63 -7.84
CA GLN A 295 16.16 -15.53 -8.26
C GLN A 295 15.74 -15.26 -9.71
N LEU A 296 15.74 -14.00 -10.18
CA LEU A 296 15.47 -13.69 -11.58
C LEU A 296 16.53 -14.28 -12.51
N ARG A 297 17.80 -14.27 -12.09
CA ARG A 297 18.89 -14.93 -12.84
C ARG A 297 18.74 -16.45 -12.91
N GLU A 298 18.11 -17.07 -11.89
CA GLU A 298 17.83 -18.50 -11.92
C GLU A 298 16.76 -18.88 -12.96
N LEU A 299 15.83 -17.95 -13.26
CA LEU A 299 14.81 -18.15 -14.31
C LEU A 299 15.42 -18.10 -15.72
N GLY A 300 16.45 -17.29 -15.95
CA GLY A 300 17.05 -17.16 -17.26
C GLY A 300 18.23 -16.19 -17.30
N ALA A 301 18.84 -16.04 -18.46
CA ALA A 301 19.94 -15.10 -18.71
C ALA A 301 19.47 -13.76 -19.30
N GLY A 302 18.18 -13.52 -19.32
CA GLY A 302 17.50 -12.32 -19.82
C GLY A 302 16.08 -12.60 -20.24
N ALA A 303 15.32 -11.55 -20.46
CA ALA A 303 13.93 -11.63 -20.89
C ALA A 303 13.71 -11.02 -22.28
N LEU A 304 12.64 -11.45 -22.92
CA LEU A 304 12.12 -10.94 -24.18
C LEU A 304 10.68 -10.48 -23.99
N LEU A 305 10.23 -9.55 -24.82
CA LEU A 305 8.81 -9.22 -24.96
C LEU A 305 8.19 -9.96 -26.15
N ASP A 306 6.94 -10.44 -25.99
CA ASP A 306 6.21 -11.05 -27.08
C ASP A 306 5.88 -10.00 -28.17
N PRO A 307 6.41 -10.15 -29.41
CA PRO A 307 6.12 -9.20 -30.47
C PRO A 307 4.63 -9.14 -30.87
N ALA A 308 3.84 -10.18 -30.55
CA ALA A 308 2.42 -10.18 -30.81
C ALA A 308 1.65 -9.20 -29.91
N VAL A 309 2.19 -8.90 -28.74
CA VAL A 309 1.64 -7.95 -27.76
C VAL A 309 2.36 -6.60 -27.87
N PHE A 310 3.67 -6.59 -27.75
CA PHE A 310 4.50 -5.39 -27.65
C PHE A 310 5.04 -4.87 -28.99
N GLY A 311 4.50 -5.34 -30.11
CA GLY A 311 4.90 -4.86 -31.44
C GLY A 311 4.61 -3.36 -31.68
N TYR A 312 3.71 -2.76 -30.93
CA TYR A 312 3.37 -1.33 -31.04
C TYR A 312 4.52 -0.40 -30.62
N CYS A 313 5.39 -0.84 -29.70
CA CYS A 313 6.60 -0.13 -29.29
C CYS A 313 7.88 -0.74 -29.89
N GLY A 314 7.77 -1.51 -30.97
CA GLY A 314 8.88 -1.99 -31.76
C GLY A 314 9.46 -3.32 -31.32
N ALA A 315 8.88 -4.03 -30.35
CA ALA A 315 9.33 -5.36 -29.99
C ALA A 315 9.26 -6.30 -31.19
N SER A 316 10.31 -7.07 -31.41
CA SER A 316 10.44 -8.08 -32.45
C SER A 316 11.11 -9.33 -31.87
N ALA A 317 11.18 -10.41 -32.64
CA ALA A 317 11.82 -11.63 -32.17
C ALA A 317 13.27 -11.37 -31.76
N GLY A 318 13.58 -11.50 -30.46
CA GLY A 318 14.92 -11.30 -29.89
C GLY A 318 15.34 -9.84 -29.66
N ASP A 319 14.50 -8.85 -29.97
CA ASP A 319 14.81 -7.43 -29.77
C ASP A 319 13.59 -6.71 -29.12
N PRO A 320 13.73 -6.05 -27.96
CA PRO A 320 12.67 -5.31 -27.29
C PRO A 320 12.24 -4.02 -28.03
N GLY A 321 13.01 -3.54 -29.02
CA GLY A 321 12.71 -2.28 -29.72
C GLY A 321 12.73 -1.09 -28.77
N ASP A 322 11.86 -0.11 -29.07
CA ASP A 322 11.70 1.12 -28.26
C ASP A 322 10.90 0.87 -26.97
N CYS A 323 10.36 -0.36 -26.73
CA CYS A 323 9.63 -0.66 -25.50
C CYS A 323 10.48 -0.49 -24.24
N ARG A 324 11.80 -0.57 -24.35
CA ARG A 324 12.76 -0.38 -23.25
C ARG A 324 13.23 1.07 -23.07
N GLU A 325 12.84 1.98 -23.94
CA GLU A 325 13.23 3.39 -23.80
C GLU A 325 12.45 4.06 -22.67
N ASP A 326 13.08 5.04 -22.02
CA ASP A 326 12.58 5.67 -20.81
C ASP A 326 11.27 6.44 -21.01
N ASP A 327 11.02 6.96 -22.21
CA ASP A 327 9.77 7.63 -22.61
C ASP A 327 8.67 6.68 -23.11
N VAL A 328 8.91 5.35 -23.01
CA VAL A 328 7.92 4.32 -23.38
C VAL A 328 7.58 3.45 -22.17
N LEU A 329 8.16 2.26 -22.03
CA LEU A 329 7.91 1.37 -20.88
C LEU A 329 9.16 1.14 -20.02
N GLY A 330 10.31 1.66 -20.45
CA GLY A 330 11.60 1.32 -19.87
C GLY A 330 11.71 1.60 -18.38
N ARG A 331 11.12 2.71 -17.95
CA ARG A 331 11.15 3.12 -16.54
C ARG A 331 10.17 2.33 -15.67
N LEU A 332 9.05 1.84 -16.25
CA LEU A 332 7.99 1.20 -15.49
C LEU A 332 8.54 0.07 -14.60
N ASN A 333 8.23 0.16 -13.32
CA ASN A 333 8.50 -0.85 -12.31
C ASN A 333 7.44 -1.95 -12.38
N ILE A 334 7.86 -3.19 -12.46
CA ILE A 334 6.99 -4.35 -12.59
C ILE A 334 7.43 -5.49 -11.68
N THR A 335 6.53 -6.41 -11.37
CA THR A 335 6.92 -7.67 -10.77
C THR A 335 7.47 -8.62 -11.82
N TRP A 336 8.69 -9.11 -11.61
CA TRP A 336 9.32 -10.09 -12.50
C TRP A 336 8.80 -11.51 -12.26
N VAL A 337 8.10 -11.78 -11.16
CA VAL A 337 7.68 -13.15 -10.75
C VAL A 337 6.54 -13.71 -11.58
N MET A 338 5.85 -12.88 -12.36
CA MET A 338 4.71 -13.30 -13.17
C MET A 338 4.69 -12.58 -14.53
N GLY A 339 3.81 -13.01 -15.44
CA GLY A 339 3.64 -12.41 -16.78
C GLY A 339 4.53 -12.98 -17.87
N TYR A 340 5.45 -13.87 -17.56
CA TYR A 340 6.19 -14.63 -18.56
C TYR A 340 5.44 -15.90 -18.97
N LYS A 341 5.67 -16.34 -20.20
CA LYS A 341 5.04 -17.53 -20.77
C LYS A 341 5.49 -18.80 -20.07
N THR A 342 4.52 -19.63 -19.71
CA THR A 342 4.74 -20.91 -19.03
C THR A 342 4.15 -22.09 -19.81
N ASP A 343 4.57 -23.29 -19.49
CA ASP A 343 3.94 -24.53 -19.92
C ASP A 343 2.71 -24.86 -19.05
N GLU A 344 2.03 -25.97 -19.35
CA GLU A 344 0.84 -26.42 -18.61
C GLU A 344 1.14 -26.75 -17.11
N ALA A 345 2.41 -26.92 -16.75
CA ALA A 345 2.85 -27.18 -15.40
C ALA A 345 3.26 -25.88 -14.64
N GLY A 346 3.19 -24.73 -15.31
CA GLY A 346 3.62 -23.43 -14.76
C GLY A 346 5.12 -23.17 -14.84
N SER A 347 5.89 -24.02 -15.53
CA SER A 347 7.34 -23.81 -15.72
C SER A 347 7.58 -22.81 -16.86
N PRO A 348 8.60 -21.91 -16.74
CA PRO A 348 8.93 -20.95 -17.78
C PRO A 348 9.21 -21.62 -19.13
N LEU A 349 8.64 -21.13 -20.21
CA LEU A 349 9.02 -21.49 -21.57
C LEU A 349 10.33 -20.78 -21.91
N MET A 350 11.31 -21.55 -22.44
CA MET A 350 12.63 -21.02 -22.77
C MET A 350 12.76 -20.68 -24.25
N TYR A 351 13.47 -19.60 -24.53
CA TYR A 351 13.67 -19.06 -25.88
C TYR A 351 15.17 -18.85 -26.15
N ASN A 352 15.56 -18.95 -27.42
CA ASN A 352 16.89 -18.54 -27.88
C ASN A 352 16.97 -17.02 -28.12
N ASP A 353 18.17 -16.50 -28.43
CA ASP A 353 18.39 -15.08 -28.68
C ASP A 353 17.62 -14.52 -29.90
N ALA A 354 17.12 -15.39 -30.77
CA ALA A 354 16.26 -14.99 -31.90
C ALA A 354 14.77 -14.96 -31.55
N GLY A 355 14.41 -15.21 -30.29
CA GLY A 355 13.02 -15.26 -29.83
C GLY A 355 12.25 -16.50 -30.25
N GLU A 356 12.94 -17.55 -30.70
CA GLU A 356 12.33 -18.82 -31.07
C GLU A 356 12.26 -19.74 -29.84
N LEU A 357 11.13 -20.44 -29.67
CA LEU A 357 10.97 -21.43 -28.59
C LEU A 357 12.04 -22.51 -28.71
N ASP A 358 12.86 -22.68 -27.68
CA ASP A 358 13.98 -23.61 -27.63
C ASP A 358 14.20 -24.11 -26.20
N GLN A 359 14.07 -25.40 -25.96
CA GLN A 359 14.29 -26.00 -24.62
C GLN A 359 15.74 -25.81 -24.10
N ALA A 360 16.72 -25.56 -24.99
CA ALA A 360 18.09 -25.23 -24.65
C ALA A 360 18.34 -23.71 -24.61
N GLY A 361 17.31 -22.92 -24.84
CA GLY A 361 17.34 -21.45 -24.74
C GLY A 361 17.60 -20.98 -23.32
N THR A 362 18.00 -19.74 -23.18
CA THR A 362 18.34 -19.13 -21.89
C THR A 362 17.50 -17.89 -21.58
N ARG A 363 16.54 -17.56 -22.46
CA ARG A 363 15.66 -16.39 -22.30
C ARG A 363 14.27 -16.82 -21.89
N ILE A 364 13.61 -16.05 -21.02
CA ILE A 364 12.18 -16.09 -20.78
C ILE A 364 11.47 -15.05 -21.66
N MET A 365 10.17 -15.14 -21.88
CA MET A 365 9.42 -14.18 -22.70
C MET A 365 8.15 -13.73 -21.97
N TYR A 366 8.02 -12.42 -21.77
CA TYR A 366 6.82 -11.81 -21.21
C TYR A 366 5.81 -11.52 -22.30
N ASP A 367 4.55 -11.88 -22.07
CA ASP A 367 3.39 -11.43 -22.83
C ASP A 367 2.49 -10.49 -22.01
N THR A 368 2.79 -10.31 -20.74
CA THR A 368 2.13 -9.38 -19.82
C THR A 368 3.16 -8.76 -18.89
N LEU A 369 3.06 -7.47 -18.62
CA LEU A 369 3.84 -6.77 -17.62
C LEU A 369 2.91 -6.33 -16.49
N TYR A 370 3.18 -6.78 -15.27
CA TYR A 370 2.35 -6.49 -14.11
C TYR A 370 2.94 -5.34 -13.29
N SER A 371 2.24 -4.20 -13.27
CA SER A 371 2.60 -3.03 -12.47
C SER A 371 1.94 -3.06 -11.10
N TYR A 372 2.55 -2.37 -10.14
CA TYR A 372 2.08 -2.28 -8.77
C TYR A 372 1.02 -1.21 -8.59
N GLY A 373 0.03 -1.50 -7.73
CA GLY A 373 -1.01 -0.60 -7.31
C GLY A 373 -2.06 -0.26 -8.35
N GLY A 374 -3.27 -0.02 -7.87
CA GLY A 374 -4.34 0.49 -8.71
C GLY A 374 -4.15 1.95 -9.09
N ARG A 375 -3.42 2.72 -8.28
CA ARG A 375 -3.38 4.19 -8.26
C ARG A 375 -4.78 4.78 -8.15
N SER A 376 -5.66 4.05 -7.47
CA SER A 376 -7.11 4.25 -7.46
C SER A 376 -7.70 3.89 -6.11
N PHE A 377 -8.99 4.12 -5.95
CA PHE A 377 -9.77 3.43 -4.93
C PHE A 377 -10.83 2.56 -5.59
N SER A 378 -11.16 1.45 -4.93
CA SER A 378 -12.24 0.57 -5.37
C SER A 378 -13.38 0.55 -4.36
N ILE A 379 -14.62 0.37 -4.85
CA ILE A 379 -15.76 -0.05 -4.04
C ILE A 379 -16.13 -1.46 -4.44
N ARG A 380 -16.22 -2.35 -3.45
CA ARG A 380 -16.55 -3.77 -3.66
C ARG A 380 -17.75 -4.17 -2.81
N ASP A 381 -18.44 -5.24 -3.18
CA ASP A 381 -19.46 -5.84 -2.33
C ASP A 381 -18.82 -6.70 -1.21
N GLU A 382 -19.62 -7.22 -0.29
CA GLU A 382 -19.18 -8.07 0.83
C GLU A 382 -18.51 -9.40 0.42
N ASN A 383 -18.52 -9.74 -0.87
CA ASN A 383 -17.89 -10.93 -1.45
C ASN A 383 -16.67 -10.58 -2.31
N GLY A 384 -16.20 -9.33 -2.25
CA GLY A 384 -15.03 -8.86 -3.00
C GLY A 384 -15.30 -8.51 -4.47
N ASN A 385 -16.54 -8.63 -4.96
CA ASN A 385 -16.85 -8.27 -6.34
C ASN A 385 -16.77 -6.76 -6.55
N LEU A 386 -16.09 -6.34 -7.62
CA LEU A 386 -15.93 -4.94 -7.96
C LEU A 386 -17.28 -4.30 -8.33
N VAL A 387 -17.60 -3.19 -7.68
CA VAL A 387 -18.79 -2.35 -7.95
C VAL A 387 -18.38 -1.07 -8.68
N PHE A 388 -17.26 -0.47 -8.28
CA PHE A 388 -16.70 0.72 -8.86
C PHE A 388 -15.18 0.71 -8.67
N ASP A 389 -14.45 1.27 -9.62
CA ASP A 389 -13.05 1.64 -9.49
C ASP A 389 -12.83 3.03 -10.09
N SER A 390 -12.03 3.85 -9.43
CA SER A 390 -11.75 5.21 -9.91
C SER A 390 -10.83 5.23 -11.13
N GLY A 391 -10.16 4.11 -11.44
CA GLY A 391 -9.24 4.02 -12.57
C GLY A 391 -8.15 5.09 -12.52
N ASP A 392 -7.93 5.78 -13.64
CA ASP A 392 -6.95 6.86 -13.74
C ASP A 392 -7.47 8.25 -13.31
N GLN A 393 -8.68 8.32 -12.70
CA GLN A 393 -9.32 9.61 -12.37
C GLN A 393 -8.49 10.47 -11.43
N ILE A 394 -7.72 9.86 -10.52
CA ILE A 394 -6.87 10.58 -9.56
C ILE A 394 -5.73 11.27 -10.31
N GLU A 395 -4.95 10.54 -11.09
CA GLU A 395 -3.84 11.09 -11.87
C GLU A 395 -4.35 12.12 -12.91
N GLN A 396 -5.48 11.83 -13.60
CA GLN A 396 -6.11 12.78 -14.53
C GLN A 396 -6.52 14.08 -13.83
N PHE A 397 -7.01 14.01 -12.60
CA PHE A 397 -7.33 15.19 -11.82
C PHE A 397 -6.08 15.95 -11.41
N LEU A 398 -5.06 15.29 -10.89
CA LEU A 398 -3.78 15.92 -10.50
C LEU A 398 -3.09 16.59 -11.69
N ALA A 399 -3.23 16.00 -12.88
CA ALA A 399 -2.73 16.53 -14.14
C ALA A 399 -3.60 17.67 -14.73
N SER A 400 -4.79 17.92 -14.19
CA SER A 400 -5.74 18.89 -14.75
C SER A 400 -5.51 20.32 -14.26
N GLU A 401 -6.05 21.31 -15.05
CA GLU A 401 -6.11 22.70 -14.62
C GLU A 401 -7.06 22.96 -13.44
N GLU A 402 -7.91 21.98 -13.07
CA GLU A 402 -8.84 22.09 -11.95
C GLU A 402 -8.13 21.88 -10.61
N CYS A 403 -7.08 21.06 -10.59
CA CYS A 403 -6.32 20.79 -9.38
C CYS A 403 -5.46 21.98 -8.98
N ARG A 404 -5.64 22.45 -7.73
CA ARG A 404 -4.92 23.59 -7.16
C ARG A 404 -4.49 23.33 -5.74
N LEU A 405 -3.23 23.66 -5.45
CA LEU A 405 -2.58 23.55 -4.14
C LEU A 405 -2.50 24.90 -3.43
N GLY A 406 -2.14 24.84 -2.15
CA GLY A 406 -1.94 25.98 -1.25
C GLY A 406 -3.25 26.57 -0.73
N THR A 407 -3.16 27.33 0.36
CA THR A 407 -4.30 27.92 1.07
C THR A 407 -5.21 28.78 0.18
N ASN A 408 -4.64 29.42 -0.85
CA ASN A 408 -5.39 30.24 -1.80
C ASN A 408 -5.76 29.50 -3.10
N ARG A 409 -5.47 28.20 -3.18
CA ARG A 409 -5.66 27.36 -4.37
C ARG A 409 -5.16 28.02 -5.65
N SER A 410 -3.93 28.55 -5.60
CA SER A 410 -3.33 29.33 -6.69
C SER A 410 -2.18 28.62 -7.42
N ILE A 411 -1.73 27.47 -6.89
CA ILE A 411 -0.60 26.71 -7.41
C ILE A 411 -1.15 25.53 -8.20
N ALA A 412 -0.63 25.27 -9.39
CA ALA A 412 -1.05 24.13 -10.20
C ALA A 412 -0.51 22.83 -9.62
N CYS A 413 -1.35 21.79 -9.53
CA CYS A 413 -0.88 20.46 -9.11
C CYS A 413 0.09 19.87 -10.13
N GLN A 414 -0.04 20.21 -11.39
CA GLN A 414 0.85 19.76 -12.47
C GLN A 414 2.33 20.03 -12.19
N ASP A 415 2.64 21.14 -11.49
CA ASP A 415 4.02 21.50 -11.16
C ASP A 415 4.65 20.53 -10.11
N TYR A 416 3.84 19.66 -9.52
CA TYR A 416 4.21 18.70 -8.47
C TYR A 416 3.55 17.33 -8.67
N PHE A 417 3.15 17.02 -9.90
CA PHE A 417 2.49 15.78 -10.25
C PHE A 417 3.33 14.56 -9.84
N ASN A 418 2.70 13.58 -9.20
CA ASN A 418 3.32 12.34 -8.74
C ASN A 418 4.68 12.53 -8.03
N SER A 419 4.81 13.60 -7.23
CA SER A 419 6.01 13.81 -6.39
C SER A 419 6.09 12.74 -5.29
N GLY A 420 7.27 12.22 -5.05
CA GLY A 420 7.60 11.46 -3.86
C GLY A 420 7.48 12.29 -2.58
N HIS A 421 7.49 11.66 -1.42
CA HIS A 421 7.45 12.32 -0.12
C HIS A 421 8.85 12.49 0.50
N ASP A 422 9.83 11.75 0.03
CA ASP A 422 11.20 11.78 0.54
C ASP A 422 11.90 13.10 0.15
N GLU A 423 11.57 13.62 -1.02
CA GLU A 423 12.12 14.86 -1.53
C GLU A 423 11.13 16.02 -1.36
N ILE A 424 11.64 17.23 -1.13
CA ILE A 424 10.80 18.42 -0.95
C ILE A 424 9.96 18.71 -2.19
N ASN A 425 10.56 18.61 -3.36
CA ASN A 425 9.89 18.76 -4.65
C ASN A 425 10.55 17.83 -5.68
N ALA A 426 9.81 16.82 -6.08
CA ALA A 426 10.24 15.85 -7.09
C ALA A 426 9.08 15.55 -8.04
N MET A 427 8.74 16.53 -8.87
CA MET A 427 7.73 16.36 -9.91
C MET A 427 8.05 15.09 -10.71
N ASP A 428 7.05 14.22 -10.87
CA ASP A 428 7.07 13.01 -11.68
C ASP A 428 7.84 11.80 -11.10
N SER A 429 8.53 11.97 -9.97
CA SER A 429 9.44 10.96 -9.41
C SER A 429 8.78 9.62 -9.03
N ARG A 430 7.44 9.54 -9.00
CA ARG A 430 6.70 8.31 -8.67
C ARG A 430 5.90 7.74 -9.85
N SER A 431 5.94 8.37 -11.03
CA SER A 431 5.16 7.93 -12.19
C SER A 431 5.61 6.56 -12.70
N ASP A 432 6.87 6.23 -12.61
CA ASP A 432 7.43 4.92 -13.01
C ASP A 432 7.10 3.78 -12.05
N ALA A 433 6.71 4.09 -10.80
CA ALA A 433 6.44 3.13 -9.74
C ALA A 433 4.92 3.04 -9.44
N LYS A 434 4.46 3.73 -8.39
CA LYS A 434 3.09 3.58 -7.86
C LYS A 434 2.25 4.88 -7.97
N GLY A 435 2.81 5.96 -8.55
CA GLY A 435 2.13 7.23 -8.77
C GLY A 435 1.86 8.02 -7.48
N PRO A 436 0.62 8.54 -7.27
CA PRO A 436 0.29 9.35 -6.11
C PRO A 436 0.11 8.56 -4.81
N GLU A 437 0.00 7.25 -4.88
CA GLU A 437 -0.15 6.27 -3.81
C GLU A 437 -1.35 6.58 -2.89
N PRO A 438 -2.59 6.22 -3.34
CA PRO A 438 -3.75 6.21 -2.44
C PRO A 438 -3.59 5.14 -1.38
N GLU A 439 -3.40 5.51 -0.12
CA GLU A 439 -3.07 4.61 0.97
C GLU A 439 -4.14 4.65 2.07
N GLY A 440 -4.05 5.59 3.01
CA GLY A 440 -4.99 5.69 4.11
C GLY A 440 -6.38 6.17 3.71
N LEU A 441 -7.43 5.65 4.34
CA LEU A 441 -8.79 6.13 4.11
C LEU A 441 -9.66 6.11 5.36
N THR A 442 -10.67 7.00 5.40
CA THR A 442 -11.75 6.93 6.38
C THR A 442 -13.08 7.34 5.77
N ILE A 443 -14.17 6.82 6.33
CA ILE A 443 -15.55 7.09 5.88
C ILE A 443 -16.31 7.86 6.96
N GLY A 444 -16.95 8.96 6.56
CA GLY A 444 -17.77 9.78 7.43
C GLY A 444 -19.20 9.93 6.92
N ALA A 445 -20.19 9.87 7.80
CA ALA A 445 -21.58 10.18 7.47
C ALA A 445 -21.96 11.59 7.99
N ILE A 446 -22.48 12.44 7.12
CA ILE A 446 -22.98 13.78 7.45
C ILE A 446 -24.36 13.95 6.84
N GLY A 447 -25.39 14.06 7.69
CA GLY A 447 -26.78 14.05 7.24
C GLY A 447 -27.16 12.71 6.60
N ASP A 448 -27.61 12.73 5.36
CA ASP A 448 -27.98 11.56 4.57
C ASP A 448 -26.89 11.15 3.55
N LYS A 449 -25.72 11.79 3.62
CA LYS A 449 -24.58 11.58 2.74
C LYS A 449 -23.49 10.78 3.43
N THR A 450 -22.78 9.98 2.62
CA THR A 450 -21.58 9.23 3.03
C THR A 450 -20.40 9.72 2.23
N PHE A 451 -19.33 10.09 2.94
CA PHE A 451 -18.12 10.64 2.35
C PHE A 451 -16.93 9.72 2.58
N LEU A 452 -16.11 9.57 1.57
CA LEU A 452 -14.78 8.99 1.64
C LEU A 452 -13.76 10.12 1.74
N PHE A 453 -12.86 10.02 2.71
CA PHE A 453 -11.64 10.81 2.82
C PHE A 453 -10.47 9.86 2.57
N MET A 454 -9.66 10.14 1.59
CA MET A 454 -8.59 9.27 1.14
C MET A 454 -7.28 10.05 1.04
N ALA A 455 -6.26 9.56 1.71
CA ALA A 455 -4.93 10.11 1.66
C ALA A 455 -4.20 9.70 0.38
N LEU A 456 -3.34 10.59 -0.09
CA LEU A 456 -2.32 10.29 -1.10
C LEU A 456 -0.96 10.37 -0.41
N GLU A 457 -0.35 9.25 -0.11
CA GLU A 457 0.87 9.16 0.70
C GLU A 457 2.01 9.98 0.06
N ARG A 458 2.35 9.67 -1.19
CA ARG A 458 3.50 10.27 -1.87
C ARG A 458 3.23 11.70 -2.34
N MET A 459 2.17 11.92 -3.08
CA MET A 459 1.79 13.26 -3.53
C MET A 459 1.37 14.16 -2.37
N GLY A 460 0.86 13.58 -1.31
CA GLY A 460 0.31 14.28 -0.15
C GLY A 460 -1.13 14.71 -0.35
N GLY A 461 -1.77 15.06 0.76
CA GLY A 461 -3.11 15.62 0.80
C GLY A 461 -4.24 14.60 0.83
N ILE A 462 -5.47 15.12 0.93
CA ILE A 462 -6.68 14.34 1.14
C ILE A 462 -7.68 14.60 0.01
N LEU A 463 -8.06 13.56 -0.69
CA LEU A 463 -9.18 13.58 -1.64
C LEU A 463 -10.50 13.28 -0.91
N VAL A 464 -11.55 13.99 -1.29
CA VAL A 464 -12.89 13.81 -0.72
C VAL A 464 -13.89 13.42 -1.80
N TYR A 465 -14.61 12.32 -1.57
CA TYR A 465 -15.65 11.81 -2.47
C TYR A 465 -17.00 11.65 -1.74
N ASP A 466 -18.10 11.98 -2.40
CA ASP A 466 -19.44 11.50 -2.03
C ASP A 466 -19.60 10.07 -2.58
N ILE A 467 -19.70 9.10 -1.68
CA ILE A 467 -19.89 7.68 -1.98
C ILE A 467 -21.26 7.16 -1.54
N THR A 468 -22.24 8.06 -1.38
CA THR A 468 -23.64 7.72 -1.01
C THR A 468 -24.25 6.72 -2.01
N ASP A 469 -23.97 6.89 -3.30
CA ASP A 469 -24.22 5.88 -4.32
C ASP A 469 -22.89 5.14 -4.64
N PRO A 470 -22.76 3.87 -4.20
CA PRO A 470 -21.51 3.13 -4.41
C PRO A 470 -21.17 2.86 -5.89
N GLN A 471 -22.12 3.05 -6.80
CA GLN A 471 -21.91 2.87 -8.24
C GLN A 471 -21.48 4.16 -8.94
N GLN A 472 -21.65 5.31 -8.31
CA GLN A 472 -21.39 6.62 -8.90
C GLN A 472 -20.73 7.59 -7.88
N PRO A 473 -19.54 7.26 -7.34
CA PRO A 473 -18.79 8.18 -6.49
C PRO A 473 -18.54 9.52 -7.20
N GLN A 474 -18.60 10.61 -6.44
CA GLN A 474 -18.40 11.96 -6.95
C GLN A 474 -17.25 12.62 -6.20
N ARG A 475 -16.15 13.00 -6.88
CA ARG A 475 -15.08 13.79 -6.27
C ARG A 475 -15.63 15.19 -5.92
N LEU A 476 -15.40 15.62 -4.70
CA LEU A 476 -15.89 16.89 -4.17
C LEU A 476 -14.77 17.88 -3.95
N ASP A 477 -13.66 17.43 -3.34
CA ASP A 477 -12.55 18.32 -2.97
C ASP A 477 -11.21 17.60 -2.97
N TYR A 478 -10.14 18.38 -2.90
CA TYR A 478 -8.78 17.96 -2.64
C TYR A 478 -8.09 19.02 -1.79
N LEU A 479 -7.58 18.62 -0.64
CA LEU A 479 -6.83 19.49 0.26
C LEU A 479 -5.42 18.91 0.44
N ASN A 480 -4.40 19.75 0.20
CA ASN A 480 -3.01 19.37 0.40
C ASN A 480 -2.29 20.52 1.13
N SER A 481 -1.76 20.21 2.31
CA SER A 481 -1.04 21.12 3.20
C SER A 481 0.48 21.01 3.07
N ARG A 482 0.97 20.13 2.22
CA ARG A 482 2.40 20.01 1.89
C ARG A 482 2.96 21.30 1.32
N ASN A 483 4.17 21.64 1.72
CA ASN A 483 4.90 22.81 1.25
C ASN A 483 6.04 22.39 0.30
N PHE A 484 5.71 22.13 -0.96
CA PHE A 484 6.65 21.73 -2.00
C PHE A 484 7.76 22.76 -2.31
N TRP A 485 7.63 23.98 -1.84
CA TRP A 485 8.60 25.07 -2.04
C TRP A 485 9.42 25.40 -0.80
N GLY A 486 9.35 24.55 0.24
CA GLY A 486 10.09 24.72 1.50
C GLY A 486 11.58 24.39 1.36
N GLY A 487 12.37 24.98 2.16
CA GLY A 487 13.67 24.66 2.73
C GLY A 487 14.88 24.26 1.88
N GLY A 488 14.81 23.38 0.91
CA GLY A 488 16.01 22.77 0.31
C GLY A 488 16.22 23.02 -1.18
N GLY A 489 15.20 23.44 -1.88
CA GLY A 489 15.20 23.52 -3.35
C GLY A 489 14.73 22.21 -3.99
N ASP A 490 14.60 22.20 -5.31
CA ASP A 490 14.12 21.04 -6.06
C ASP A 490 15.04 19.83 -5.86
N GLY A 491 14.44 18.66 -5.55
CA GLY A 491 15.14 17.38 -5.39
C GLY A 491 16.00 17.27 -4.11
N ALA A 492 15.78 18.14 -3.10
CA ALA A 492 16.44 17.98 -1.82
C ALA A 492 15.75 16.89 -1.02
N ASP A 493 16.48 15.84 -0.69
CA ASP A 493 16.03 14.75 0.16
C ASP A 493 15.95 15.20 1.62
N ILE A 494 14.87 14.82 2.32
CA ILE A 494 14.60 15.26 3.69
C ILE A 494 15.51 14.54 4.67
N GLU A 495 15.77 13.25 4.47
CA GLU A 495 16.65 12.44 5.31
C GLU A 495 18.10 12.95 5.19
N ASP A 496 18.57 13.20 3.98
CA ASP A 496 19.88 13.82 3.72
C ASP A 496 20.02 15.19 4.43
N LEU A 497 18.96 16.00 4.41
CA LEU A 497 18.99 17.30 5.11
C LEU A 497 19.05 17.14 6.63
N ILE A 498 18.43 16.11 7.19
CA ILE A 498 18.49 15.80 8.62
C ILE A 498 19.88 15.29 8.98
N ASP A 499 20.43 14.34 8.23
CA ASP A 499 21.74 13.72 8.47
C ASP A 499 22.89 14.70 8.34
N ASP A 500 22.79 15.63 7.39
CA ASP A 500 23.76 16.74 7.23
C ASP A 500 23.59 17.83 8.30
N GLY A 501 22.57 17.75 9.16
CA GLY A 501 22.24 18.72 10.19
C GLY A 501 21.75 20.07 9.64
N LEU A 502 21.24 20.07 8.44
CA LEU A 502 20.65 21.25 7.77
C LEU A 502 19.17 21.44 8.13
N LEU A 503 18.48 20.35 8.49
CA LEU A 503 17.11 20.32 8.98
C LEU A 503 17.07 19.52 10.30
N ALA A 504 16.39 20.02 11.32
CA ALA A 504 16.14 19.26 12.53
C ALA A 504 14.83 18.46 12.35
N GLU A 505 14.79 17.20 12.78
CA GLU A 505 13.58 16.36 12.75
C GLU A 505 12.34 17.10 13.31
N SER A 506 12.51 17.83 14.42
CA SER A 506 11.42 18.61 15.03
C SER A 506 10.89 19.76 14.16
N ASP A 507 11.61 20.15 13.13
CA ASP A 507 11.29 21.28 12.26
C ASP A 507 10.78 20.85 10.88
N VAL A 508 10.76 19.54 10.59
CA VAL A 508 10.32 18.98 9.30
C VAL A 508 8.93 19.49 8.93
N GLY A 509 7.93 19.26 9.75
CA GLY A 509 6.56 19.72 9.47
C GLY A 509 6.42 21.25 9.31
N ALA A 510 7.27 22.04 9.99
CA ALA A 510 7.26 23.51 9.85
C ALA A 510 7.86 23.97 8.50
N VAL A 511 8.75 23.19 7.90
CA VAL A 511 9.45 23.52 6.66
C VAL A 511 8.72 22.97 5.45
N VAL A 512 8.33 21.68 5.49
CA VAL A 512 7.78 20.97 4.33
C VAL A 512 6.26 20.76 4.41
N GLY A 513 5.62 21.12 5.52
CA GLY A 513 4.20 20.89 5.77
C GLY A 513 3.91 19.44 6.15
N ASP A 514 2.71 18.96 5.84
CA ASP A 514 2.27 17.60 6.15
C ASP A 514 2.72 16.65 5.03
N LEU A 515 3.46 15.60 5.38
CA LEU A 515 3.99 14.57 4.47
C LEU A 515 3.60 13.17 4.93
N GLY A 516 3.34 12.28 3.96
CA GLY A 516 2.95 10.90 4.21
C GLY A 516 1.66 10.81 5.03
N PRO A 517 0.51 11.34 4.54
CA PRO A 517 -0.75 11.19 5.25
C PRO A 517 -1.23 9.75 5.12
N GLU A 518 -1.28 9.03 6.23
CA GLU A 518 -1.64 7.60 6.30
C GLU A 518 -2.83 7.35 7.22
N GLY A 519 -2.68 7.60 8.54
CA GLY A 519 -3.73 7.35 9.52
C GLY A 519 -4.85 8.39 9.51
N LEU A 520 -6.09 8.01 9.17
CA LEU A 520 -7.23 8.91 9.12
C LEU A 520 -8.36 8.50 10.07
N VAL A 521 -8.91 9.47 10.79
CA VAL A 521 -10.09 9.27 11.65
C VAL A 521 -11.12 10.35 11.41
N PHE A 522 -12.35 9.96 11.06
CA PHE A 522 -13.50 10.85 11.01
C PHE A 522 -14.21 10.87 12.36
N ILE A 523 -14.40 12.06 12.94
CA ILE A 523 -15.13 12.28 14.19
C ILE A 523 -16.46 12.95 13.85
N PRO A 524 -17.60 12.28 14.06
CA PRO A 524 -18.91 12.87 13.75
C PRO A 524 -19.21 14.06 14.66
N ALA A 525 -20.08 14.97 14.21
CA ALA A 525 -20.47 16.18 14.95
C ALA A 525 -20.97 15.92 16.37
N SER A 526 -21.60 14.74 16.59
CA SER A 526 -22.10 14.34 17.92
C SER A 526 -20.99 14.11 18.95
N ASP A 527 -19.81 13.72 18.48
CA ASP A 527 -18.66 13.34 19.32
C ASP A 527 -17.55 14.41 19.29
N SER A 528 -17.69 15.40 18.41
CA SER A 528 -16.78 16.53 18.30
C SER A 528 -17.06 17.61 19.35
N PRO A 529 -16.05 18.15 20.02
CA PRO A 529 -16.22 19.22 21.00
C PRO A 529 -16.71 20.54 20.39
N SER A 530 -16.43 20.80 19.10
CA SER A 530 -16.93 21.99 18.40
C SER A 530 -18.39 21.83 17.91
N GLY A 531 -18.91 20.61 17.89
CA GLY A 531 -20.19 20.29 17.27
C GLY A 531 -20.17 20.28 15.73
N MET A 532 -18.98 20.45 15.12
CA MET A 532 -18.71 20.24 13.70
C MET A 532 -18.01 18.89 13.51
N PRO A 533 -18.26 18.15 12.42
CA PRO A 533 -17.47 16.97 12.13
C PRO A 533 -16.00 17.32 11.98
N LEU A 534 -15.12 16.42 12.42
CA LEU A 534 -13.65 16.60 12.27
C LEU A 534 -13.07 15.44 11.46
N LEU A 535 -12.04 15.75 10.69
CA LEU A 535 -11.11 14.79 10.14
C LEU A 535 -9.76 14.99 10.82
N VAL A 536 -9.24 13.93 11.43
CA VAL A 536 -7.89 13.90 12.01
C VAL A 536 -7.01 13.06 11.12
N VAL A 537 -5.82 13.56 10.79
CA VAL A 537 -4.87 12.92 9.89
C VAL A 537 -3.52 12.82 10.59
N GLY A 538 -2.99 11.62 10.70
CA GLY A 538 -1.61 11.36 11.04
C GLY A 538 -0.77 11.43 9.77
N ASN A 539 0.32 12.19 9.80
CA ASN A 539 1.25 12.31 8.69
C ASN A 539 2.57 11.69 9.14
N GLU A 540 2.85 10.51 8.66
CA GLU A 540 3.93 9.64 9.11
C GLU A 540 5.29 10.30 8.91
N VAL A 541 5.63 10.66 7.68
CA VAL A 541 6.95 11.20 7.31
C VAL A 541 7.25 12.53 8.00
N SER A 542 6.28 13.43 8.12
CA SER A 542 6.49 14.71 8.82
C SER A 542 6.31 14.61 10.35
N GLY A 543 5.81 13.47 10.87
CA GLY A 543 5.52 13.30 12.30
C GLY A 543 4.46 14.28 12.83
N THR A 544 3.57 14.78 11.98
CA THR A 544 2.55 15.77 12.32
C THR A 544 1.16 15.13 12.44
N THR A 545 0.29 15.79 13.21
CA THR A 545 -1.14 15.43 13.26
C THR A 545 -1.96 16.64 12.90
N SER A 546 -2.70 16.54 11.80
CA SER A 546 -3.54 17.62 11.29
C SER A 546 -5.01 17.41 11.64
N VAL A 547 -5.72 18.49 11.96
CA VAL A 547 -7.15 18.46 12.31
C VAL A 547 -7.91 19.41 11.42
N TYR A 548 -8.91 18.90 10.72
CA TYR A 548 -9.76 19.66 9.81
C TYR A 548 -11.21 19.67 10.31
N GLU A 549 -11.86 20.83 10.36
CA GLU A 549 -13.32 20.91 10.48
C GLU A 549 -13.93 20.65 9.09
N VAL A 550 -14.91 19.74 9.04
CA VAL A 550 -15.58 19.38 7.78
C VAL A 550 -16.89 20.14 7.67
N GLU A 551 -16.95 21.08 6.72
CA GLU A 551 -18.18 21.80 6.39
C GLU A 551 -18.77 21.26 5.08
N THR A 552 -20.08 21.01 5.09
CA THR A 552 -20.82 20.67 3.87
C THR A 552 -21.58 21.91 3.38
N LEU A 553 -21.24 22.36 2.20
CA LEU A 553 -22.02 23.39 1.52
C LEU A 553 -23.18 22.73 0.77
N PHE A 554 -24.25 22.43 1.48
CA PHE A 554 -25.52 22.08 0.82
C PHE A 554 -26.19 23.36 0.37
N ASP A 555 -26.55 23.47 -0.93
CA ASP A 555 -27.47 24.51 -1.37
C ASP A 555 -28.77 24.36 -0.57
N GLU A 556 -29.14 25.36 0.24
CA GLU A 556 -30.46 25.43 0.83
C GLU A 556 -31.47 25.59 -0.33
N GLU A 557 -32.17 24.50 -0.70
CA GLU A 557 -33.32 24.57 -1.61
C GLU A 557 -34.49 25.32 -1.01
#